data_2ce8bfe6ea239f37967b258c30b35442
#
_entry.id   2ce8bfe6ea239f37967b258c30b35442
#
_cell.length_a   1.000
_cell.length_b   1.000
_cell.length_c   1.000
_cell.angle_alpha   90.00
_cell.angle_beta   90.00
_cell.angle_gamma   90.00
#
_symmetry.space_group_name_H-M   'P 1'
#
loop_
_entity.id
_entity.type
_entity.pdbx_description
1 polymer ?
#
loop_
_entity_poly.entity_id
_entity_poly.type
_entity_poly.pdbx_seq_one_letter_code
_entity_poly.pdbx_strand_id
1 'polypeptide(L)'
;MIHRKASLKGLSRFFLLLACAALFTGCATQSPTASGGPGSSANPAATTDKKDLKDVRVQLSFLMQSLDAPLIVAINKGYFAEEGLNVSFERGFGNADTISKLGTGKFDMAFSDMYNALEFNEKNPNDKVIAVAVTQNKAPFAVLSLKERGISSPKDLNGKKLGAPAGDGPRKLFPLFAQEVGVDPKSIEWTTMEPKLRETFLLQGKVDAISGFSTSAIPSLLKAGKKPEDITTFYYTENGLDFYGNTILVKDSFAKANPEVVKAFVKAYFRGMQDVIKDPTAGLDAVIAADQSKLMDRQAEKVRLDIALKSMYVTPEVEKNGFGAADTARLQETIDQTVAGFGLKSKPQVADIFSDQFLPPKEQRQVPPAAERKPLS
;
A
#
# COMPACT_ATOMS: atom_id res chain seq x y z
N MET A 1 -24.35 -45.11 33.12
CA MET A 1 -23.25 -45.66 33.97
C MET A 1 -21.98 -45.08 33.45
N ILE A 2 -21.27 -44.29 34.11
CA ILE A 2 -20.75 -43.91 35.37
C ILE A 2 -20.04 -42.56 35.17
N HIS A 3 -20.34 -41.64 36.04
CA HIS A 3 -19.69 -40.35 36.25
C HIS A 3 -18.20 -40.45 36.57
N ARG A 4 -17.43 -39.40 36.27
CA ARG A 4 -16.59 -38.77 37.31
C ARG A 4 -16.25 -37.32 36.97
N LYS A 5 -16.83 -36.43 37.78
CA LYS A 5 -16.35 -35.07 38.07
C LYS A 5 -15.13 -35.15 38.98
N ALA A 6 -14.19 -34.23 38.79
CA ALA A 6 -13.31 -33.84 39.87
C ALA A 6 -13.05 -32.32 39.80
N SER A 7 -13.51 -31.66 40.82
CA SER A 7 -13.29 -30.29 41.24
C SER A 7 -12.18 -30.27 42.31
N LEU A 8 -11.36 -29.20 42.34
CA LEU A 8 -10.63 -28.68 43.52
C LEU A 8 -10.10 -27.28 43.11
N LYS A 9 -10.58 -26.25 43.59
CA LYS A 9 -10.57 -25.39 44.80
C LYS A 9 -9.17 -25.26 45.43
N GLY A 10 -8.70 -24.02 45.51
CA GLY A 10 -8.14 -23.51 46.75
C GLY A 10 -6.92 -22.64 46.64
N LEU A 11 -7.10 -21.39 47.06
CA LEU A 11 -6.31 -20.63 48.08
C LEU A 11 -4.88 -20.23 47.66
N SER A 12 -4.33 -19.08 47.96
CA SER A 12 -4.61 -18.03 48.98
C SER A 12 -3.62 -16.89 48.79
N ARG A 13 -4.08 -15.71 49.09
CA ARG A 13 -3.45 -14.42 49.38
C ARG A 13 -2.02 -14.47 49.97
N PHE A 14 -1.15 -13.54 49.55
CA PHE A 14 -0.30 -12.82 50.48
C PHE A 14 -0.07 -11.38 50.04
N PHE A 15 -0.46 -10.49 50.94
CA PHE A 15 -0.12 -9.06 51.02
C PHE A 15 1.28 -8.90 51.58
N LEU A 16 2.08 -7.99 51.01
CA LEU A 16 3.06 -7.29 51.84
C LEU A 16 3.27 -5.86 51.29
N LEU A 17 2.80 -4.89 52.10
CA LEU A 17 3.12 -3.50 52.08
C LEU A 17 4.51 -3.29 52.69
N LEU A 18 5.35 -2.46 52.06
CA LEU A 18 6.37 -1.73 52.82
C LEU A 18 6.51 -0.31 52.24
N ALA A 19 6.08 0.65 53.05
CA ALA A 19 6.31 2.06 52.87
C ALA A 19 7.66 2.43 53.52
N CYS A 20 8.47 3.26 52.86
CA CYS A 20 9.51 4.04 53.52
C CYS A 20 9.55 5.44 52.90
N ALA A 21 9.08 6.39 53.67
CA ALA A 21 9.28 7.82 53.48
C ALA A 21 10.64 8.23 54.11
N ALA A 22 11.40 9.08 53.43
CA ALA A 22 12.44 9.87 54.05
C ALA A 22 12.48 11.26 53.40
N LEU A 23 12.10 12.20 54.20
CA LEU A 23 12.27 13.64 54.05
C LEU A 23 13.74 14.02 54.23
N PHE A 24 14.27 14.90 53.40
CA PHE A 24 15.33 15.82 53.81
C PHE A 24 15.12 17.20 53.19
N THR A 25 14.91 18.16 54.09
CA THR A 25 14.92 19.60 53.95
C THR A 25 16.34 20.14 54.02
N GLY A 26 16.60 21.25 53.35
CA GLY A 26 17.72 22.15 53.75
C GLY A 26 18.35 22.92 52.61
N CYS A 27 17.97 24.11 52.51
CA CYS A 27 18.55 25.44 52.72
C CYS A 27 19.35 26.08 51.61
N ALA A 28 18.90 27.30 51.34
CA ALA A 28 19.50 28.33 50.50
C ALA A 28 20.87 28.85 51.02
N THR A 29 21.73 29.36 50.09
CA THR A 29 22.44 30.63 50.29
C THR A 29 23.11 31.12 48.99
N GLN A 30 22.72 32.33 48.60
CA GLN A 30 23.44 33.51 48.16
C GLN A 30 24.59 33.45 47.12
N SER A 31 24.38 34.30 46.12
CA SER A 31 25.37 34.80 45.14
C SER A 31 26.50 35.60 45.79
N PRO A 32 27.63 35.83 45.08
CA PRO A 32 27.87 37.20 44.62
C PRO A 32 28.43 37.37 43.18
N THR A 33 28.01 38.43 42.63
CA THR A 33 28.44 39.41 41.62
C THR A 33 29.82 39.32 40.99
N ALA A 34 29.81 39.51 39.64
CA ALA A 34 30.52 40.46 38.78
C ALA A 34 31.93 40.11 38.27
N SER A 35 32.09 40.04 36.95
CA SER A 35 32.73 41.11 36.16
C SER A 35 32.89 40.68 34.67
N GLY A 36 32.78 41.63 33.79
CA GLY A 36 32.57 41.57 32.37
C GLY A 36 33.79 41.17 31.52
N GLY A 37 33.47 40.91 30.24
CA GLY A 37 34.37 40.79 29.10
C GLY A 37 33.56 40.50 27.85
N PRO A 38 33.93 40.97 26.67
CA PRO A 38 33.04 41.38 25.62
C PRO A 38 32.81 40.32 24.52
N GLY A 39 31.59 40.35 23.98
CA GLY A 39 31.32 40.11 22.56
C GLY A 39 31.51 38.69 22.01
N SER A 40 30.42 37.90 22.08
CA SER A 40 30.24 36.88 21.06
C SER A 40 28.82 37.05 20.53
N SER A 41 28.75 37.42 19.25
CA SER A 41 27.49 37.47 18.46
C SER A 41 26.81 36.11 18.47
N ALA A 42 25.86 35.92 19.33
CA ALA A 42 24.91 34.83 19.21
C ALA A 42 24.01 35.14 18.03
N ASN A 43 24.24 34.41 16.94
CA ASN A 43 23.29 34.29 15.86
C ASN A 43 21.95 33.81 16.46
N PRO A 44 20.80 34.49 16.24
CA PRO A 44 19.54 33.98 16.73
C PRO A 44 19.26 32.69 15.99
N ALA A 45 19.41 31.56 16.66
CA ALA A 45 18.83 30.33 16.21
C ALA A 45 17.34 30.62 15.95
N ALA A 46 16.92 30.47 14.70
CA ALA A 46 15.52 30.54 14.32
C ALA A 46 14.79 29.53 15.20
N THR A 47 14.04 30.01 16.17
CA THR A 47 12.97 29.27 16.83
C THR A 47 11.95 29.00 15.72
N THR A 48 12.04 27.85 15.05
CA THR A 48 10.93 27.30 14.32
C THR A 48 9.84 27.07 15.35
N ASP A 49 8.82 27.92 15.34
CA ASP A 49 7.55 27.65 16.00
C ASP A 49 7.18 26.19 15.66
N LYS A 50 7.06 25.35 16.68
CA LYS A 50 6.49 24.01 16.53
C LYS A 50 5.04 24.23 16.11
N LYS A 51 4.80 24.25 14.80
CA LYS A 51 3.46 24.20 14.25
C LYS A 51 2.80 22.95 14.84
N ASP A 52 1.64 23.12 15.47
CA ASP A 52 0.87 21.96 15.94
C ASP A 52 0.50 21.12 14.71
N LEU A 53 1.25 20.02 14.50
CA LEU A 53 1.04 19.12 13.36
C LEU A 53 -0.17 18.25 13.64
N LYS A 54 -1.03 18.07 12.64
CA LYS A 54 -2.15 17.15 12.73
C LYS A 54 -1.69 15.72 12.47
N ASP A 55 -1.94 14.83 13.42
CA ASP A 55 -1.65 13.40 13.25
C ASP A 55 -2.52 12.78 12.17
N VAL A 56 -1.87 12.00 11.29
CA VAL A 56 -2.51 11.22 10.23
C VAL A 56 -1.95 9.81 10.25
N ARG A 57 -2.82 8.83 10.49
CA ARG A 57 -2.48 7.41 10.54
C ARG A 57 -2.79 6.75 9.20
N VAL A 58 -1.79 6.12 8.62
CA VAL A 58 -1.87 5.50 7.29
C VAL A 58 -1.76 3.99 7.38
N GLN A 59 -2.63 3.25 6.70
CA GLN A 59 -2.50 1.82 6.53
C GLN A 59 -1.93 1.49 5.13
N LEU A 60 -0.83 0.75 5.07
CA LEU A 60 -0.36 0.17 3.82
C LEU A 60 -1.26 -1.00 3.39
N SER A 61 -1.24 -1.33 2.11
CA SER A 61 -2.01 -2.48 1.60
C SER A 61 -1.45 -3.82 2.07
N PHE A 62 -0.13 -3.90 2.24
CA PHE A 62 0.57 -5.14 2.60
C PHE A 62 1.80 -4.85 3.47
N LEU A 63 2.80 -5.73 3.43
CA LEU A 63 4.12 -5.46 3.99
C LEU A 63 4.71 -4.20 3.36
N MET A 64 5.48 -3.44 4.12
CA MET A 64 6.28 -2.34 3.57
C MET A 64 7.20 -2.88 2.47
N GLN A 65 7.25 -2.19 1.36
CA GLN A 65 7.98 -2.57 0.15
C GLN A 65 8.37 -1.33 -0.66
N SER A 66 9.16 -1.48 -1.70
CA SER A 66 9.62 -0.34 -2.50
C SER A 66 8.51 0.44 -3.22
N LEU A 67 7.32 -0.11 -3.35
CA LEU A 67 6.15 0.64 -3.82
C LEU A 67 5.70 1.73 -2.83
N ASP A 68 6.11 1.65 -1.57
CA ASP A 68 5.82 2.64 -0.53
C ASP A 68 6.89 3.74 -0.47
N ALA A 69 7.91 3.70 -1.34
CA ALA A 69 8.97 4.70 -1.40
C ALA A 69 8.46 6.15 -1.45
N PRO A 70 7.41 6.49 -2.22
CA PRO A 70 6.89 7.86 -2.25
C PRO A 70 6.44 8.36 -0.87
N LEU A 71 5.76 7.52 -0.09
CA LEU A 71 5.33 7.84 1.27
C LEU A 71 6.53 8.05 2.20
N ILE A 72 7.49 7.11 2.17
CA ILE A 72 8.66 7.13 3.04
C ILE A 72 9.57 8.32 2.73
N VAL A 73 9.80 8.60 1.44
CA VAL A 73 10.57 9.78 1.01
C VAL A 73 9.88 11.08 1.43
N ALA A 74 8.55 11.17 1.30
CA ALA A 74 7.81 12.35 1.72
C ALA A 74 7.89 12.58 3.25
N ILE A 75 7.87 11.50 4.05
CA ILE A 75 8.08 11.57 5.51
C ILE A 75 9.51 12.04 5.80
N ASN A 76 10.52 11.38 5.24
CA ASN A 76 11.93 11.64 5.52
C ASN A 76 12.38 13.04 5.10
N LYS A 77 11.80 13.59 4.03
CA LYS A 77 12.07 14.95 3.55
C LYS A 77 11.23 16.02 4.22
N GLY A 78 10.33 15.66 5.14
CA GLY A 78 9.51 16.59 5.87
C GLY A 78 8.35 17.19 5.06
N TYR A 79 8.01 16.66 3.90
CA TYR A 79 6.97 17.22 3.02
C TYR A 79 5.60 17.23 3.68
N PHE A 80 5.29 16.22 4.49
CA PHE A 80 4.07 16.22 5.28
C PHE A 80 4.09 17.28 6.40
N ALA A 81 5.23 17.45 7.06
CA ALA A 81 5.37 18.48 8.12
C ALA A 81 5.23 19.90 7.55
N GLU A 82 5.76 20.17 6.36
CA GLU A 82 5.56 21.43 5.64
C GLU A 82 4.09 21.73 5.37
N GLU A 83 3.30 20.69 5.11
CA GLU A 83 1.85 20.77 4.92
C GLU A 83 1.04 20.69 6.24
N GLY A 84 1.71 20.72 7.41
CA GLY A 84 1.08 20.72 8.73
C GLY A 84 0.65 19.33 9.23
N LEU A 85 1.21 18.25 8.69
CA LEU A 85 0.83 16.89 9.03
C LEU A 85 1.99 16.12 9.70
N ASN A 86 1.65 15.34 10.74
CA ASN A 86 2.51 14.31 11.31
C ASN A 86 2.01 12.95 10.87
N VAL A 87 2.69 12.33 9.88
CA VAL A 87 2.24 11.10 9.25
C VAL A 87 2.95 9.90 9.84
N SER A 88 2.17 8.92 10.29
CA SER A 88 2.63 7.60 10.69
C SER A 88 1.97 6.51 9.84
N PHE A 89 2.60 5.34 9.70
CA PHE A 89 2.03 4.24 8.93
C PHE A 89 2.20 2.89 9.62
N GLU A 90 1.27 1.97 9.32
CA GLU A 90 1.36 0.56 9.70
C GLU A 90 1.23 -0.33 8.46
N ARG A 91 1.88 -1.51 8.51
CA ARG A 91 1.74 -2.52 7.46
C ARG A 91 0.30 -3.04 7.36
N GLY A 92 -0.12 -3.40 6.15
CA GLY A 92 -1.37 -4.12 5.91
C GLY A 92 -1.23 -5.64 5.90
N PHE A 93 -2.36 -6.29 5.70
CA PHE A 93 -2.49 -7.76 5.56
C PHE A 93 -3.29 -8.15 4.31
N GLY A 94 -3.33 -7.26 3.32
CA GLY A 94 -4.07 -7.37 2.06
C GLY A 94 -5.17 -6.32 1.95
N ASN A 95 -5.59 -6.03 0.71
CA ASN A 95 -6.50 -4.92 0.40
C ASN A 95 -7.83 -4.98 1.18
N ALA A 96 -8.45 -6.15 1.30
CA ALA A 96 -9.72 -6.30 2.02
C ALA A 96 -9.59 -5.98 3.52
N ASP A 97 -8.50 -6.43 4.19
CA ASP A 97 -8.22 -6.11 5.58
C ASP A 97 -7.97 -4.60 5.77
N THR A 98 -7.17 -4.02 4.88
CA THR A 98 -6.83 -2.60 4.88
C THR A 98 -8.09 -1.72 4.77
N ILE A 99 -8.98 -2.03 3.82
CA ILE A 99 -10.22 -1.29 3.62
C ILE A 99 -11.16 -1.45 4.82
N SER A 100 -11.27 -2.65 5.39
CA SER A 100 -12.08 -2.88 6.59
C SER A 100 -11.60 -2.03 7.76
N LYS A 101 -10.30 -1.96 8.00
CA LYS A 101 -9.71 -1.13 9.08
C LYS A 101 -9.89 0.36 8.82
N LEU A 102 -9.78 0.81 7.56
CA LEU A 102 -10.08 2.19 7.19
C LEU A 102 -11.55 2.53 7.46
N GLY A 103 -12.48 1.66 7.04
CA GLY A 103 -13.91 1.85 7.25
C GLY A 103 -14.31 1.95 8.72
N THR A 104 -13.63 1.22 9.62
CA THR A 104 -13.85 1.33 11.07
C THR A 104 -13.25 2.61 11.69
N GLY A 105 -12.47 3.40 10.93
CA GLY A 105 -11.81 4.62 11.43
C GLY A 105 -10.55 4.34 12.25
N LYS A 106 -10.00 3.12 12.22
CA LYS A 106 -8.73 2.82 12.87
C LYS A 106 -7.58 3.62 12.22
N PHE A 107 -7.68 3.88 10.93
CA PHE A 107 -6.77 4.70 10.15
C PHE A 107 -7.52 5.83 9.48
N ASP A 108 -6.81 6.91 9.19
CA ASP A 108 -7.36 8.10 8.56
C ASP A 108 -7.26 8.00 7.03
N MET A 109 -6.20 7.35 6.55
CA MET A 109 -5.95 7.07 5.13
C MET A 109 -5.40 5.66 4.94
N ALA A 110 -5.52 5.15 3.71
CA ALA A 110 -4.96 3.85 3.36
C ALA A 110 -4.52 3.80 1.90
N PHE A 111 -3.53 2.94 1.62
CA PHE A 111 -3.19 2.55 0.25
C PHE A 111 -3.85 1.21 -0.06
N SER A 112 -4.76 1.19 -1.02
CA SER A 112 -5.42 -0.03 -1.48
C SER A 112 -6.04 0.17 -2.85
N ASP A 113 -6.50 -0.91 -3.49
CA ASP A 113 -7.28 -0.78 -4.72
C ASP A 113 -8.72 -0.36 -4.42
N MET A 114 -9.29 0.42 -5.33
CA MET A 114 -10.67 0.91 -5.19
C MET A 114 -11.73 -0.17 -5.49
N TYR A 115 -11.37 -1.26 -6.10
CA TYR A 115 -12.33 -2.31 -6.51
C TYR A 115 -12.80 -3.13 -5.31
N ASN A 116 -11.88 -3.49 -4.41
CA ASN A 116 -12.27 -4.06 -3.10
C ASN A 116 -13.07 -3.06 -2.26
N ALA A 117 -12.84 -1.74 -2.46
CA ALA A 117 -13.66 -0.72 -1.80
C ALA A 117 -15.11 -0.70 -2.31
N LEU A 118 -15.36 -1.02 -3.59
CA LEU A 118 -16.73 -1.17 -4.10
C LEU A 118 -17.50 -2.27 -3.36
N GLU A 119 -16.85 -3.43 -3.16
CA GLU A 119 -17.45 -4.54 -2.39
C GLU A 119 -17.70 -4.15 -0.92
N PHE A 120 -16.76 -3.43 -0.33
CA PHE A 120 -16.92 -2.92 1.04
C PHE A 120 -18.08 -1.94 1.15
N ASN A 121 -18.18 -0.98 0.22
CA ASN A 121 -19.20 0.05 0.20
C ASN A 121 -20.62 -0.53 0.02
N GLU A 122 -20.77 -1.57 -0.82
CA GLU A 122 -22.05 -2.26 -0.97
C GLU A 122 -22.53 -2.85 0.35
N LYS A 123 -21.61 -3.42 1.14
CA LYS A 123 -21.93 -4.02 2.46
C LYS A 123 -22.07 -2.97 3.57
N ASN A 124 -21.48 -1.79 3.39
CA ASN A 124 -21.39 -0.73 4.39
C ASN A 124 -21.81 0.64 3.81
N PRO A 125 -23.08 0.81 3.39
CA PRO A 125 -23.50 2.00 2.65
C PRO A 125 -23.39 3.31 3.45
N ASN A 126 -23.39 3.23 4.78
CA ASN A 126 -23.28 4.38 5.68
C ASN A 126 -21.83 4.73 6.05
N ASP A 127 -20.88 3.83 5.78
CA ASP A 127 -19.46 3.96 6.13
C ASP A 127 -18.56 3.82 4.91
N LYS A 128 -18.96 4.44 3.81
CA LYS A 128 -18.25 4.35 2.53
C LYS A 128 -16.82 4.85 2.62
N VAL A 129 -15.95 4.21 1.86
CA VAL A 129 -14.60 4.68 1.56
C VAL A 129 -14.53 5.10 0.10
N ILE A 130 -13.75 6.14 -0.18
CA ILE A 130 -13.55 6.69 -1.52
C ILE A 130 -12.05 6.79 -1.83
N ALA A 131 -11.70 6.69 -3.10
CA ALA A 131 -10.37 6.98 -3.60
C ALA A 131 -10.25 8.49 -3.89
N VAL A 132 -9.15 9.09 -3.47
CA VAL A 132 -8.87 10.52 -3.66
C VAL A 132 -7.67 10.77 -4.56
N ALA A 133 -6.91 9.74 -4.90
CA ALA A 133 -5.82 9.80 -5.85
C ALA A 133 -5.43 8.39 -6.32
N VAL A 134 -5.15 8.22 -7.61
CA VAL A 134 -4.54 7.00 -8.16
C VAL A 134 -3.02 7.06 -7.95
N THR A 135 -2.45 6.08 -7.26
CA THR A 135 -1.00 6.01 -7.04
C THR A 135 -0.30 5.07 -8.02
N GLN A 136 -1.03 4.14 -8.59
CA GLN A 136 -0.55 3.18 -9.57
C GLN A 136 -1.50 3.19 -10.78
N ASN A 137 -1.06 3.76 -11.89
CA ASN A 137 -1.90 3.93 -13.07
C ASN A 137 -2.30 2.60 -13.73
N LYS A 138 -1.52 1.53 -13.53
CA LYS A 138 -1.87 0.17 -13.96
C LYS A 138 -1.80 -0.80 -12.79
N ALA A 139 -2.79 -1.70 -12.72
CA ALA A 139 -2.79 -2.77 -11.74
C ALA A 139 -1.75 -3.84 -12.12
N PRO A 140 -0.94 -4.33 -11.18
CA PRO A 140 0.02 -5.39 -11.42
C PRO A 140 -0.65 -6.79 -11.39
N PHE A 141 -1.90 -6.90 -11.81
CA PHE A 141 -2.63 -8.16 -11.82
C PHE A 141 -2.11 -9.06 -12.94
N ALA A 142 -1.79 -10.30 -12.60
CA ALA A 142 -1.26 -11.25 -13.56
C ALA A 142 -1.57 -12.69 -13.18
N VAL A 143 -1.55 -13.56 -14.20
CA VAL A 143 -1.33 -14.99 -14.03
C VAL A 143 0.13 -15.27 -14.34
N LEU A 144 0.82 -15.94 -13.43
CA LEU A 144 2.23 -16.30 -13.59
C LEU A 144 2.42 -17.82 -13.56
N SER A 145 3.30 -18.31 -14.40
CA SER A 145 3.71 -19.70 -14.42
C SER A 145 5.22 -19.82 -14.61
N LEU A 146 5.75 -21.02 -14.48
CA LEU A 146 7.12 -21.32 -14.86
C LEU A 146 7.13 -21.97 -16.25
N LYS A 147 8.09 -21.61 -17.11
CA LYS A 147 8.22 -22.17 -18.48
C LYS A 147 8.21 -23.70 -18.49
N GLU A 148 8.81 -24.33 -17.48
CA GLU A 148 8.83 -25.79 -17.30
C GLU A 148 7.43 -26.42 -17.15
N ARG A 149 6.38 -25.61 -16.91
CA ARG A 149 4.98 -26.06 -16.83
C ARG A 149 4.29 -26.13 -18.18
N GLY A 150 4.96 -25.71 -19.27
CA GLY A 150 4.43 -25.76 -20.62
C GLY A 150 3.25 -24.83 -20.87
N ILE A 151 3.10 -23.75 -20.08
CA ILE A 151 2.09 -22.70 -20.26
C ILE A 151 2.77 -21.53 -20.97
N SER A 152 2.58 -21.43 -22.28
CA SER A 152 3.22 -20.42 -23.15
C SER A 152 2.25 -19.36 -23.65
N SER A 153 0.96 -19.66 -23.61
CA SER A 153 -0.13 -18.74 -23.94
C SER A 153 -1.23 -18.79 -22.89
N PRO A 154 -2.08 -17.74 -22.77
CA PRO A 154 -3.21 -17.78 -21.83
C PRO A 154 -4.15 -18.99 -22.06
N LYS A 155 -4.32 -19.44 -23.30
CA LYS A 155 -5.19 -20.59 -23.64
C LYS A 155 -4.70 -21.91 -23.03
N ASP A 156 -3.40 -22.02 -22.74
CA ASP A 156 -2.82 -23.21 -22.12
C ASP A 156 -3.24 -23.36 -20.65
N LEU A 157 -3.92 -22.34 -20.08
CA LEU A 157 -4.50 -22.40 -18.73
C LEU A 157 -5.72 -23.33 -18.63
N ASN A 158 -6.38 -23.68 -19.77
CA ASN A 158 -7.53 -24.59 -19.72
C ASN A 158 -7.17 -25.92 -19.06
N GLY A 159 -7.97 -26.33 -18.08
CA GLY A 159 -7.77 -27.56 -17.31
C GLY A 159 -6.60 -27.54 -16.34
N LYS A 160 -5.96 -26.37 -16.10
CA LYS A 160 -4.82 -26.26 -15.20
C LYS A 160 -5.24 -25.97 -13.76
N LYS A 161 -4.34 -26.30 -12.85
CA LYS A 161 -4.45 -26.01 -11.43
C LYS A 161 -3.83 -24.64 -11.12
N LEU A 162 -4.65 -23.70 -10.69
CA LEU A 162 -4.23 -22.35 -10.34
C LEU A 162 -4.28 -22.13 -8.82
N GLY A 163 -3.27 -21.42 -8.30
CA GLY A 163 -3.13 -21.07 -6.90
C GLY A 163 -3.38 -19.59 -6.62
N ALA A 164 -4.26 -19.29 -5.67
CA ALA A 164 -4.42 -17.93 -5.13
C ALA A 164 -5.22 -17.93 -3.81
N PRO A 165 -5.09 -16.89 -2.96
CA PRO A 165 -6.00 -16.67 -1.84
C PRO A 165 -7.44 -16.49 -2.32
N ALA A 166 -8.42 -16.96 -1.53
CA ALA A 166 -9.83 -16.89 -1.93
C ALA A 166 -10.36 -15.45 -2.11
N GLY A 167 -9.88 -14.52 -1.27
CA GLY A 167 -10.30 -13.12 -1.29
C GLY A 167 -9.46 -12.20 -2.19
N ASP A 168 -8.54 -12.77 -2.99
CA ASP A 168 -7.62 -11.98 -3.82
C ASP A 168 -8.35 -11.36 -5.01
N GLY A 169 -8.13 -10.05 -5.23
CA GLY A 169 -8.77 -9.31 -6.32
C GLY A 169 -8.51 -9.93 -7.70
N PRO A 170 -7.26 -10.21 -8.08
CA PRO A 170 -6.95 -10.89 -9.34
C PRO A 170 -7.68 -12.22 -9.51
N ARG A 171 -7.84 -13.03 -8.43
CA ARG A 171 -8.59 -14.28 -8.49
C ARG A 171 -10.09 -14.05 -8.74
N LYS A 172 -10.68 -13.05 -8.09
CA LYS A 172 -12.10 -12.70 -8.31
C LYS A 172 -12.36 -12.19 -9.73
N LEU A 173 -11.39 -11.48 -10.30
CA LEU A 173 -11.45 -10.96 -11.66
C LEU A 173 -11.03 -12.00 -12.73
N PHE A 174 -10.48 -13.15 -12.31
CA PHE A 174 -10.01 -14.18 -13.24
C PHE A 174 -11.07 -14.66 -14.24
N PRO A 175 -12.36 -14.82 -13.88
CA PRO A 175 -13.37 -15.20 -14.87
C PRO A 175 -13.49 -14.23 -16.04
N LEU A 176 -13.31 -12.92 -15.80
CA LEU A 176 -13.30 -11.92 -16.87
C LEU A 176 -12.03 -12.03 -17.71
N PHE A 177 -10.86 -12.15 -17.06
CA PHE A 177 -9.61 -12.40 -17.77
C PHE A 177 -9.69 -13.66 -18.65
N ALA A 178 -10.22 -14.75 -18.10
CA ALA A 178 -10.40 -16.01 -18.82
C ALA A 178 -11.29 -15.84 -20.08
N GLN A 179 -12.37 -15.07 -19.95
CA GLN A 179 -13.26 -14.75 -21.07
C GLN A 179 -12.52 -13.97 -22.17
N GLU A 180 -11.76 -12.93 -21.84
CA GLU A 180 -11.00 -12.12 -22.79
C GLU A 180 -9.96 -12.94 -23.56
N VAL A 181 -9.32 -13.90 -22.90
CA VAL A 181 -8.25 -14.71 -23.51
C VAL A 181 -8.74 -16.05 -24.07
N GLY A 182 -10.04 -16.33 -24.04
CA GLY A 182 -10.64 -17.55 -24.58
C GLY A 182 -10.35 -18.81 -23.75
N VAL A 183 -10.30 -18.67 -22.42
CA VAL A 183 -10.18 -19.75 -21.44
C VAL A 183 -11.55 -20.00 -20.80
N ASP A 184 -11.95 -21.26 -20.65
CA ASP A 184 -13.12 -21.58 -19.83
C ASP A 184 -12.78 -21.47 -18.34
N PRO A 185 -13.34 -20.46 -17.61
CA PRO A 185 -13.03 -20.29 -16.20
C PRO A 185 -13.46 -21.48 -15.32
N LYS A 186 -14.42 -22.31 -15.80
CA LYS A 186 -14.88 -23.51 -15.10
C LYS A 186 -13.91 -24.69 -15.26
N SER A 187 -13.01 -24.64 -16.25
CA SER A 187 -11.97 -25.65 -16.42
C SER A 187 -10.83 -25.55 -15.41
N ILE A 188 -10.75 -24.43 -14.68
CA ILE A 188 -9.67 -24.15 -13.74
C ILE A 188 -9.92 -24.85 -12.40
N GLU A 189 -8.94 -25.64 -11.96
CA GLU A 189 -8.92 -26.19 -10.61
C GLU A 189 -8.23 -25.19 -9.65
N TRP A 190 -8.99 -24.57 -8.75
CA TRP A 190 -8.44 -23.61 -7.80
C TRP A 190 -7.91 -24.28 -6.54
N THR A 191 -6.64 -24.03 -6.23
CA THR A 191 -6.02 -24.29 -4.93
C THR A 191 -6.00 -23.01 -4.11
N THR A 192 -6.74 -23.00 -2.99
CA THR A 192 -6.77 -21.88 -2.05
C THR A 192 -5.62 -21.99 -1.06
N MET A 193 -4.91 -20.88 -0.83
CA MET A 193 -3.80 -20.83 0.12
C MET A 193 -3.65 -19.45 0.74
N GLU A 194 -2.84 -19.36 1.79
CA GLU A 194 -2.39 -18.09 2.35
C GLU A 194 -1.49 -17.35 1.35
N PRO A 195 -1.56 -16.00 1.28
CA PRO A 195 -0.78 -15.19 0.32
C PRO A 195 0.72 -15.52 0.31
N LYS A 196 1.32 -15.75 1.48
CA LYS A 196 2.76 -16.07 1.65
C LYS A 196 3.19 -17.44 1.09
N LEU A 197 2.24 -18.32 0.78
CA LEU A 197 2.51 -19.68 0.27
C LEU A 197 2.37 -19.78 -1.24
N ARG A 198 1.87 -18.76 -1.91
CA ARG A 198 1.50 -18.78 -3.32
C ARG A 198 2.67 -19.15 -4.23
N GLU A 199 3.77 -18.43 -4.15
CA GLU A 199 4.97 -18.67 -4.96
C GLU A 199 5.64 -20.01 -4.59
N THR A 200 5.60 -20.38 -3.30
CA THR A 200 6.11 -21.68 -2.84
C THR A 200 5.35 -22.84 -3.48
N PHE A 201 4.03 -22.74 -3.60
CA PHE A 201 3.22 -23.81 -4.24
C PHE A 201 3.53 -23.94 -5.74
N LEU A 202 3.77 -22.82 -6.43
CA LEU A 202 4.21 -22.83 -7.82
C LEU A 202 5.58 -23.51 -7.97
N LEU A 203 6.55 -23.10 -7.14
CA LEU A 203 7.91 -23.67 -7.15
C LEU A 203 7.94 -25.17 -6.84
N GLN A 204 7.07 -25.63 -5.93
CA GLN A 204 6.95 -27.05 -5.58
C GLN A 204 6.10 -27.86 -6.57
N GLY A 205 5.53 -27.24 -7.61
CA GLY A 205 4.66 -27.93 -8.58
C GLY A 205 3.31 -28.38 -8.01
N LYS A 206 2.88 -27.81 -6.91
CA LYS A 206 1.54 -28.07 -6.35
C LYS A 206 0.43 -27.38 -7.14
N VAL A 207 0.79 -26.34 -7.89
CA VAL A 207 -0.06 -25.66 -8.87
C VAL A 207 0.73 -25.41 -10.14
N ASP A 208 0.04 -25.29 -11.27
CA ASP A 208 0.65 -25.05 -12.58
C ASP A 208 0.90 -23.57 -12.83
N ALA A 209 0.03 -22.72 -12.27
CA ALA A 209 0.16 -21.27 -12.32
C ALA A 209 -0.40 -20.65 -11.05
N ILE A 210 -0.11 -19.37 -10.85
CA ILE A 210 -0.64 -18.55 -9.73
C ILE A 210 -1.32 -17.30 -10.29
N SER A 211 -2.43 -16.89 -9.68
CA SER A 211 -3.03 -15.59 -9.92
C SER A 211 -2.64 -14.64 -8.79
N GLY A 212 -2.31 -13.38 -9.12
CA GLY A 212 -1.91 -12.41 -8.11
C GLY A 212 -1.27 -11.15 -8.69
N PHE A 213 -0.30 -10.63 -7.96
CA PHE A 213 0.38 -9.38 -8.27
C PHE A 213 1.79 -9.64 -8.77
N SER A 214 2.11 -9.22 -9.99
CA SER A 214 3.46 -9.38 -10.60
C SER A 214 4.54 -8.74 -9.74
N THR A 215 4.25 -7.60 -9.09
CA THR A 215 5.15 -6.90 -8.17
C THR A 215 5.50 -7.68 -6.91
N SER A 216 4.72 -8.69 -6.54
CA SER A 216 5.05 -9.61 -5.44
C SER A 216 5.63 -10.92 -5.95
N ALA A 217 5.02 -11.49 -6.99
CA ALA A 217 5.38 -12.81 -7.47
C ALA A 217 6.75 -12.84 -8.18
N ILE A 218 7.02 -11.90 -9.10
CA ILE A 218 8.29 -11.88 -9.84
C ILE A 218 9.48 -11.75 -8.90
N PRO A 219 9.56 -10.73 -8.00
CA PRO A 219 10.69 -10.63 -7.07
C PRO A 219 10.87 -11.87 -6.18
N SER A 220 9.77 -12.49 -5.75
CA SER A 220 9.82 -13.70 -4.92
C SER A 220 10.36 -14.91 -5.68
N LEU A 221 9.99 -15.08 -6.95
CA LEU A 221 10.50 -16.15 -7.80
C LEU A 221 11.98 -15.94 -8.14
N LEU A 222 12.40 -14.70 -8.41
CA LEU A 222 13.81 -14.38 -8.66
C LEU A 222 14.67 -14.61 -7.41
N LYS A 223 14.16 -14.22 -6.22
CA LYS A 223 14.83 -14.50 -4.94
C LYS A 223 14.96 -16.01 -4.70
N ALA A 224 14.02 -16.81 -5.18
CA ALA A 224 14.08 -18.27 -5.11
C ALA A 224 14.99 -18.92 -6.18
N GLY A 225 15.76 -18.11 -6.93
CA GLY A 225 16.73 -18.57 -7.91
C GLY A 225 16.21 -18.78 -9.33
N LYS A 226 14.94 -18.44 -9.61
CA LYS A 226 14.44 -18.42 -10.99
C LYS A 226 15.00 -17.19 -11.71
N LYS A 227 15.18 -17.30 -13.03
CA LYS A 227 15.58 -16.18 -13.88
C LYS A 227 14.36 -15.54 -14.53
N PRO A 228 14.42 -14.30 -15.02
CA PRO A 228 13.30 -13.66 -15.72
C PRO A 228 12.77 -14.51 -16.89
N GLU A 229 13.66 -15.13 -17.63
CA GLU A 229 13.32 -16.02 -18.76
C GLU A 229 12.62 -17.31 -18.36
N ASP A 230 12.65 -17.72 -17.10
CA ASP A 230 11.95 -18.92 -16.58
C ASP A 230 10.50 -18.62 -16.21
N ILE A 231 10.10 -17.33 -16.19
CA ILE A 231 8.79 -16.90 -15.72
C ILE A 231 7.93 -16.49 -16.93
N THR A 232 6.78 -17.13 -17.06
CA THR A 232 5.74 -16.70 -17.99
C THR A 232 4.74 -15.84 -17.22
N THR A 233 4.43 -14.65 -17.74
CA THR A 233 3.51 -13.70 -17.10
C THR A 233 2.46 -13.22 -18.08
N PHE A 234 1.19 -13.36 -17.73
CA PHE A 234 0.05 -12.84 -18.48
C PHE A 234 -0.58 -11.71 -17.69
N TYR A 235 -0.30 -10.47 -18.08
CA TYR A 235 -0.86 -9.29 -17.43
C TYR A 235 -2.32 -9.09 -17.81
N TYR A 236 -3.17 -8.78 -16.85
CA TYR A 236 -4.58 -8.46 -17.09
C TYR A 236 -4.72 -7.22 -17.96
N THR A 237 -3.89 -6.21 -17.73
CA THR A 237 -3.87 -4.95 -18.48
C THR A 237 -3.47 -5.10 -19.96
N GLU A 238 -2.80 -6.18 -20.32
CA GLU A 238 -2.43 -6.51 -21.69
C GLU A 238 -3.49 -7.38 -22.39
N ASN A 239 -4.51 -7.81 -21.63
CA ASN A 239 -5.54 -8.74 -22.06
C ASN A 239 -6.96 -8.23 -21.77
N GLY A 240 -7.22 -6.94 -22.05
CA GLY A 240 -8.57 -6.36 -22.01
C GLY A 240 -9.08 -5.90 -20.64
N LEU A 241 -8.28 -6.01 -19.58
CA LEU A 241 -8.68 -5.61 -18.22
C LEU A 241 -7.76 -4.50 -17.69
N ASP A 242 -7.96 -3.28 -18.16
CA ASP A 242 -7.06 -2.14 -17.89
C ASP A 242 -7.37 -1.44 -16.56
N PHE A 243 -7.26 -2.19 -15.45
CA PHE A 243 -7.50 -1.69 -14.11
C PHE A 243 -6.41 -0.73 -13.62
N TYR A 244 -6.82 0.27 -12.84
CA TYR A 244 -5.89 1.00 -11.98
C TYR A 244 -5.40 0.11 -10.84
N GLY A 245 -4.18 0.34 -10.37
CA GLY A 245 -3.66 -0.33 -9.18
C GLY A 245 -4.09 0.36 -7.89
N ASN A 246 -3.17 0.48 -6.93
CA ASN A 246 -3.47 1.12 -5.66
C ASN A 246 -3.80 2.61 -5.80
N THR A 247 -4.62 3.06 -4.87
CA THR A 247 -5.08 4.43 -4.70
C THR A 247 -4.87 4.89 -3.27
N ILE A 248 -4.94 6.17 -3.01
CA ILE A 248 -5.12 6.71 -1.66
C ILE A 248 -6.61 6.65 -1.37
N LEU A 249 -6.98 5.87 -0.37
CA LEU A 249 -8.35 5.73 0.11
C LEU A 249 -8.54 6.48 1.42
N VAL A 250 -9.72 7.06 1.58
CA VAL A 250 -10.18 7.72 2.80
C VAL A 250 -11.63 7.32 3.09
N LYS A 251 -12.04 7.41 4.34
CA LYS A 251 -13.47 7.33 4.67
C LYS A 251 -14.16 8.59 4.12
N ASP A 252 -15.29 8.45 3.43
CA ASP A 252 -16.03 9.58 2.85
C ASP A 252 -16.37 10.67 3.88
N SER A 253 -16.81 10.24 5.07
CA SER A 253 -17.08 11.16 6.19
C SER A 253 -15.82 11.89 6.68
N PHE A 254 -14.65 11.24 6.68
CA PHE A 254 -13.39 11.88 7.04
C PHE A 254 -12.99 12.93 6.00
N ALA A 255 -13.10 12.60 4.72
CA ALA A 255 -12.78 13.52 3.63
C ALA A 255 -13.65 14.79 3.67
N LYS A 256 -14.94 14.63 3.95
CA LYS A 256 -15.89 15.75 4.11
C LYS A 256 -15.59 16.61 5.33
N ALA A 257 -15.20 16.01 6.45
CA ALA A 257 -14.89 16.72 7.68
C ALA A 257 -13.49 17.36 7.66
N ASN A 258 -12.55 16.83 6.88
CA ASN A 258 -11.14 17.24 6.88
C ASN A 258 -10.57 17.42 5.46
N PRO A 259 -11.22 18.16 4.56
CA PRO A 259 -10.80 18.24 3.17
C PRO A 259 -9.38 18.77 2.99
N GLU A 260 -8.97 19.73 3.83
CA GLU A 260 -7.62 20.31 3.75
C GLU A 260 -6.53 19.34 4.19
N VAL A 261 -6.82 18.42 5.13
CA VAL A 261 -5.89 17.35 5.52
C VAL A 261 -5.68 16.38 4.36
N VAL A 262 -6.76 16.01 3.65
CA VAL A 262 -6.67 15.11 2.49
C VAL A 262 -5.88 15.76 1.38
N LYS A 263 -6.14 17.04 1.04
CA LYS A 263 -5.38 17.79 0.02
C LYS A 263 -3.91 17.90 0.37
N ALA A 264 -3.60 18.27 1.63
CA ALA A 264 -2.24 18.39 2.14
C ALA A 264 -1.48 17.05 2.03
N PHE A 265 -2.13 15.95 2.42
CA PHE A 265 -1.55 14.61 2.31
C PHE A 265 -1.25 14.23 0.86
N VAL A 266 -2.21 14.37 -0.04
CA VAL A 266 -2.07 14.03 -1.47
C VAL A 266 -0.96 14.85 -2.12
N LYS A 267 -0.88 16.15 -1.81
CA LYS A 267 0.18 17.04 -2.30
C LYS A 267 1.56 16.60 -1.85
N ALA A 268 1.76 16.37 -0.55
CA ALA A 268 3.03 15.91 0.01
C ALA A 268 3.44 14.55 -0.54
N TYR A 269 2.51 13.61 -0.67
CA TYR A 269 2.75 12.30 -1.24
C TYR A 269 3.27 12.38 -2.68
N PHE A 270 2.68 13.21 -3.54
CA PHE A 270 3.14 13.33 -4.93
C PHE A 270 4.48 14.05 -5.06
N ARG A 271 4.87 14.92 -4.13
CA ARG A 271 6.25 15.42 -4.06
C ARG A 271 7.23 14.26 -3.81
N GLY A 272 6.90 13.37 -2.88
CA GLY A 272 7.68 12.15 -2.65
C GLY A 272 7.73 11.23 -3.89
N MET A 273 6.63 11.09 -4.62
CA MET A 273 6.58 10.33 -5.88
C MET A 273 7.51 10.94 -6.94
N GLN A 274 7.48 12.25 -7.10
CA GLN A 274 8.37 12.96 -8.03
C GLN A 274 9.84 12.71 -7.69
N ASP A 275 10.20 12.75 -6.42
CA ASP A 275 11.57 12.50 -5.97
C ASP A 275 12.03 11.05 -6.22
N VAL A 276 11.15 10.08 -5.97
CA VAL A 276 11.42 8.67 -6.28
C VAL A 276 11.64 8.45 -7.78
N ILE A 277 10.86 9.14 -8.64
CA ILE A 277 11.04 9.03 -10.09
C ILE A 277 12.30 9.74 -10.55
N LYS A 278 12.69 10.86 -9.93
CA LYS A 278 13.95 11.55 -10.21
C LYS A 278 15.17 10.74 -9.79
N ASP A 279 15.12 10.12 -8.62
CA ASP A 279 16.21 9.31 -8.06
C ASP A 279 15.66 8.04 -7.42
N PRO A 280 15.38 7.01 -8.23
CA PRO A 280 14.77 5.79 -7.72
C PRO A 280 15.71 4.98 -6.82
N THR A 281 17.02 5.14 -6.97
CA THR A 281 17.99 4.50 -6.07
C THR A 281 17.89 5.10 -4.66
N ALA A 282 17.83 6.44 -4.55
CA ALA A 282 17.61 7.08 -3.26
C ALA A 282 16.24 6.70 -2.65
N GLY A 283 15.20 6.55 -3.48
CA GLY A 283 13.90 6.04 -3.05
C GLY A 283 13.98 4.61 -2.49
N LEU A 284 14.68 3.72 -3.17
CA LEU A 284 14.93 2.36 -2.70
C LEU A 284 15.71 2.35 -1.38
N ASP A 285 16.77 3.16 -1.29
CA ASP A 285 17.60 3.27 -0.09
C ASP A 285 16.77 3.74 1.12
N ALA A 286 15.85 4.68 0.91
CA ALA A 286 14.96 5.16 1.96
C ALA A 286 14.05 4.04 2.50
N VAL A 287 13.53 3.17 1.64
CA VAL A 287 12.71 2.03 2.05
C VAL A 287 13.53 0.99 2.81
N ILE A 288 14.71 0.63 2.30
CA ILE A 288 15.62 -0.32 2.96
C ILE A 288 16.02 0.20 4.35
N ALA A 289 16.31 1.50 4.47
CA ALA A 289 16.66 2.12 5.75
C ALA A 289 15.49 2.15 6.74
N ALA A 290 14.25 2.23 6.26
CA ALA A 290 13.04 2.21 7.08
C ALA A 290 12.69 0.80 7.60
N ASP A 291 13.27 -0.28 7.05
CA ASP A 291 13.06 -1.65 7.50
C ASP A 291 13.79 -1.93 8.82
N GLN A 292 13.09 -1.74 9.93
CA GLN A 292 13.61 -2.02 11.28
C GLN A 292 13.94 -3.50 11.49
N SER A 293 13.27 -4.41 10.75
CA SER A 293 13.51 -5.85 10.86
C SER A 293 14.81 -6.30 10.18
N LYS A 294 15.33 -5.50 9.24
CA LYS A 294 16.49 -5.80 8.38
C LYS A 294 16.36 -7.11 7.59
N LEU A 295 15.13 -7.51 7.30
CA LEU A 295 14.80 -8.73 6.55
C LEU A 295 14.50 -8.46 5.07
N MET A 296 14.39 -7.18 4.69
CA MET A 296 14.07 -6.78 3.34
C MET A 296 15.25 -7.10 2.39
N ASP A 297 14.93 -7.75 1.29
CA ASP A 297 15.91 -8.10 0.27
C ASP A 297 16.01 -6.97 -0.75
N ARG A 298 17.14 -6.23 -0.73
CA ARG A 298 17.37 -5.08 -1.61
C ARG A 298 17.19 -5.42 -3.09
N GLN A 299 17.64 -6.60 -3.54
CA GLN A 299 17.55 -6.97 -4.95
C GLN A 299 16.08 -7.24 -5.36
N ALA A 300 15.32 -7.90 -4.50
CA ALA A 300 13.89 -8.11 -4.72
C ALA A 300 13.13 -6.77 -4.76
N GLU A 301 13.46 -5.84 -3.86
CA GLU A 301 12.86 -4.51 -3.82
C GLU A 301 13.26 -3.64 -5.03
N LYS A 302 14.49 -3.77 -5.50
CA LYS A 302 14.95 -3.12 -6.74
C LYS A 302 14.11 -3.60 -7.94
N VAL A 303 13.93 -4.91 -8.10
CA VAL A 303 13.09 -5.47 -9.18
C VAL A 303 11.66 -4.96 -9.07
N ARG A 304 11.09 -4.93 -7.86
CA ARG A 304 9.73 -4.44 -7.63
C ARG A 304 9.57 -2.98 -8.04
N LEU A 305 10.52 -2.14 -7.62
CA LEU A 305 10.51 -0.72 -7.97
C LEU A 305 10.70 -0.51 -9.48
N ASP A 306 11.56 -1.29 -10.14
CA ASP A 306 11.77 -1.24 -11.58
C ASP A 306 10.48 -1.55 -12.35
N ILE A 307 9.74 -2.58 -11.93
CA ILE A 307 8.41 -2.89 -12.49
C ILE A 307 7.47 -1.69 -12.33
N ALA A 308 7.42 -1.10 -11.14
CA ALA A 308 6.53 0.04 -10.88
C ALA A 308 6.88 1.27 -11.73
N LEU A 309 8.16 1.61 -11.83
CA LEU A 309 8.63 2.74 -12.63
C LEU A 309 8.29 2.57 -14.12
N LYS A 310 8.48 1.36 -14.65
CA LYS A 310 8.31 1.09 -16.09
C LYS A 310 6.84 0.92 -16.52
N SER A 311 5.98 0.44 -15.61
CA SER A 311 4.63 0.04 -16.03
C SER A 311 3.49 0.67 -15.22
N MET A 312 3.77 1.31 -14.07
CA MET A 312 2.71 1.75 -13.17
C MET A 312 2.76 3.24 -12.86
N TYR A 313 3.95 3.83 -12.69
CA TYR A 313 4.10 5.22 -12.27
C TYR A 313 4.23 6.19 -13.45
N VAL A 314 4.97 5.80 -14.48
CA VAL A 314 5.21 6.63 -15.67
C VAL A 314 4.52 6.00 -16.87
N THR A 315 3.30 6.42 -17.13
CA THR A 315 2.49 5.96 -18.26
C THR A 315 2.06 7.14 -19.11
N PRO A 316 1.68 6.95 -20.39
CA PRO A 316 1.19 8.03 -21.23
C PRO A 316 0.01 8.80 -20.59
N GLU A 317 -0.86 8.12 -19.86
CA GLU A 317 -1.97 8.76 -19.15
C GLU A 317 -1.46 9.65 -18.01
N VAL A 318 -0.50 9.19 -17.20
CA VAL A 318 0.08 9.99 -16.12
C VAL A 318 0.87 11.18 -16.66
N GLU A 319 1.61 11.00 -17.75
CA GLU A 319 2.30 12.12 -18.41
C GLU A 319 1.32 13.18 -18.94
N LYS A 320 0.18 12.73 -19.48
CA LYS A 320 -0.88 13.63 -19.97
C LYS A 320 -1.64 14.33 -18.84
N ASN A 321 -2.06 13.58 -17.80
CA ASN A 321 -3.02 14.04 -16.80
C ASN A 321 -2.37 14.42 -15.45
N GLY A 322 -1.09 14.08 -15.23
CA GLY A 322 -0.39 14.18 -13.95
C GLY A 322 -0.78 13.07 -13.00
N PHE A 323 0.01 12.89 -11.94
CA PHE A 323 -0.25 11.88 -10.91
C PHE A 323 -1.64 12.05 -10.28
N GLY A 324 -2.22 10.94 -9.86
CA GLY A 324 -3.45 10.91 -9.07
C GLY A 324 -4.75 10.93 -9.86
N ALA A 325 -4.72 11.40 -11.10
CA ALA A 325 -5.91 11.44 -11.94
C ALA A 325 -6.34 10.05 -12.40
N ALA A 326 -7.63 9.92 -12.69
CA ALA A 326 -8.20 8.78 -13.39
C ALA A 326 -8.97 9.26 -14.64
N ASP A 327 -8.86 8.52 -15.73
CA ASP A 327 -9.74 8.70 -16.87
C ASP A 327 -11.14 8.17 -16.53
N THR A 328 -12.15 9.00 -16.71
CA THR A 328 -13.51 8.68 -16.27
C THR A 328 -14.10 7.49 -17.03
N ALA A 329 -13.85 7.40 -18.34
CA ALA A 329 -14.40 6.32 -19.16
C ALA A 329 -13.74 4.99 -18.79
N ARG A 330 -12.40 4.95 -18.70
CA ARG A 330 -11.62 3.80 -18.26
C ARG A 330 -12.02 3.36 -16.85
N LEU A 331 -12.21 4.32 -15.92
CA LEU A 331 -12.59 3.98 -14.55
C LEU A 331 -14.01 3.40 -14.49
N GLN A 332 -14.97 3.96 -15.24
CA GLN A 332 -16.33 3.40 -15.28
C GLN A 332 -16.34 1.98 -15.85
N GLU A 333 -15.60 1.72 -16.92
CA GLU A 333 -15.46 0.38 -17.49
C GLU A 333 -14.92 -0.63 -16.46
N THR A 334 -13.86 -0.27 -15.74
CA THR A 334 -13.27 -1.17 -14.72
C THR A 334 -14.17 -1.33 -13.48
N ILE A 335 -15.01 -0.33 -13.16
CA ILE A 335 -16.08 -0.47 -12.16
C ILE A 335 -17.10 -1.51 -12.62
N ASP A 336 -17.58 -1.41 -13.86
CA ASP A 336 -18.58 -2.33 -14.43
C ASP A 336 -18.03 -3.76 -14.50
N GLN A 337 -16.77 -3.93 -14.91
CA GLN A 337 -16.05 -5.20 -14.88
C GLN A 337 -15.92 -5.74 -13.44
N THR A 338 -15.64 -4.88 -12.45
CA THR A 338 -15.58 -5.29 -11.05
C THR A 338 -16.93 -5.74 -10.53
N VAL A 339 -18.00 -5.02 -10.85
CA VAL A 339 -19.38 -5.40 -10.49
C VAL A 339 -19.69 -6.80 -11.02
N ALA A 340 -19.36 -7.08 -12.29
CA ALA A 340 -19.56 -8.39 -12.88
C ALA A 340 -18.66 -9.47 -12.23
N GLY A 341 -17.37 -9.21 -12.07
CA GLY A 341 -16.39 -10.18 -11.54
C GLY A 341 -16.58 -10.51 -10.06
N PHE A 342 -17.01 -9.53 -9.26
CA PHE A 342 -17.27 -9.71 -7.83
C PHE A 342 -18.71 -10.10 -7.51
N GLY A 343 -19.61 -10.07 -8.51
CA GLY A 343 -21.01 -10.38 -8.34
C GLY A 343 -21.75 -9.34 -7.48
N LEU A 344 -21.39 -8.06 -7.59
CA LEU A 344 -22.03 -6.99 -6.84
C LEU A 344 -23.42 -6.72 -7.41
N LYS A 345 -24.34 -6.27 -6.55
CA LYS A 345 -25.73 -5.95 -6.92
C LYS A 345 -25.90 -4.48 -7.27
N SER A 346 -25.08 -3.62 -6.68
CA SER A 346 -25.06 -2.19 -6.94
C SER A 346 -24.45 -1.89 -8.33
N LYS A 347 -24.76 -0.72 -8.86
CA LYS A 347 -24.16 -0.18 -10.10
C LYS A 347 -23.54 1.17 -9.79
N PRO A 348 -22.39 1.20 -9.09
CA PRO A 348 -21.76 2.45 -8.71
C PRO A 348 -21.25 3.21 -9.95
N GLN A 349 -21.34 4.52 -9.88
CA GLN A 349 -20.73 5.44 -10.83
C GLN A 349 -19.35 5.86 -10.32
N VAL A 350 -18.54 6.46 -11.20
CA VAL A 350 -17.21 6.97 -10.84
C VAL A 350 -17.27 7.84 -9.58
N ALA A 351 -18.23 8.77 -9.50
CA ALA A 351 -18.37 9.67 -8.36
C ALA A 351 -18.71 8.98 -7.01
N ASP A 352 -19.16 7.73 -7.04
CA ASP A 352 -19.42 6.95 -5.82
C ASP A 352 -18.16 6.38 -5.18
N ILE A 353 -17.04 6.33 -5.93
CA ILE A 353 -15.80 5.69 -5.49
C ILE A 353 -14.55 6.53 -5.66
N PHE A 354 -14.56 7.52 -6.56
CA PHE A 354 -13.41 8.37 -6.85
C PHE A 354 -13.77 9.85 -6.84
N SER A 355 -12.90 10.68 -6.24
CA SER A 355 -13.03 12.12 -6.23
C SER A 355 -11.67 12.78 -6.46
N ASP A 356 -11.56 13.56 -7.52
CA ASP A 356 -10.36 14.30 -7.91
C ASP A 356 -10.25 15.70 -7.26
N GLN A 357 -11.27 16.12 -6.49
CA GLN A 357 -11.29 17.45 -5.83
C GLN A 357 -10.16 17.67 -4.81
N PHE A 358 -9.48 16.61 -4.41
CA PHE A 358 -8.36 16.63 -3.46
C PHE A 358 -7.00 16.67 -4.15
N LEU A 359 -6.97 16.54 -5.46
CA LEU A 359 -5.72 16.60 -6.23
C LEU A 359 -5.19 18.04 -6.26
N PRO A 360 -3.88 18.23 -6.07
CA PRO A 360 -3.26 19.53 -6.32
C PRO A 360 -3.35 19.90 -7.81
N PRO A 361 -3.15 21.17 -8.18
CA PRO A 361 -3.06 21.58 -9.57
C PRO A 361 -2.10 20.68 -10.37
N LYS A 362 -2.42 20.45 -11.65
CA LYS A 362 -1.66 19.51 -12.50
C LYS A 362 -0.16 19.82 -12.52
N GLU A 363 0.20 21.09 -12.51
CA GLU A 363 1.59 21.58 -12.53
C GLU A 363 2.41 21.09 -11.32
N GLN A 364 1.77 20.86 -10.18
CA GLN A 364 2.39 20.39 -8.95
C GLN A 364 2.51 18.86 -8.86
N ARG A 365 1.88 18.13 -9.80
CA ARG A 365 1.84 16.66 -9.82
C ARG A 365 2.23 16.08 -11.19
N GLN A 366 3.06 16.78 -11.93
CA GLN A 366 3.60 16.30 -13.20
C GLN A 366 4.72 15.27 -12.99
N VAL A 367 4.84 14.37 -13.95
CA VAL A 367 5.98 13.47 -14.03
C VAL A 367 7.24 14.30 -14.31
N PRO A 368 8.33 14.11 -13.55
CA PRO A 368 9.60 14.76 -13.83
C PRO A 368 10.07 14.50 -15.27
N PRO A 369 10.68 15.47 -15.96
CA PRO A 369 11.21 15.27 -17.30
C PRO A 369 12.18 14.09 -17.38
N ALA A 370 12.20 13.36 -18.49
CA ALA A 370 13.08 12.19 -18.66
C ALA A 370 14.56 12.51 -18.43
N ALA A 371 15.00 13.71 -18.82
CA ALA A 371 16.38 14.17 -18.63
C ALA A 371 16.77 14.36 -17.15
N GLU A 372 15.80 14.48 -16.24
CA GLU A 372 16.04 14.62 -14.80
C GLU A 372 15.97 13.28 -14.06
N ARG A 373 15.62 12.18 -14.74
CA ARG A 373 15.44 10.86 -14.13
C ARG A 373 16.77 10.10 -14.15
N LYS A 374 17.26 9.72 -12.98
CA LYS A 374 18.42 8.84 -12.86
C LYS A 374 18.01 7.38 -13.08
N PRO A 375 18.94 6.53 -13.54
CA PRO A 375 18.68 5.09 -13.61
C PRO A 375 18.59 4.50 -12.20
N LEU A 376 17.81 3.43 -12.04
CA LEU A 376 17.75 2.63 -10.82
C LEU A 376 19.00 1.70 -10.78
N SER A 377 19.88 1.91 -9.82
CA SER A 377 21.14 1.17 -9.65
C SER A 377 21.12 0.18 -8.47
#